data_f9ae39ddf1d1ad9507da84dc32e7fa4b
#
_entry.id   f9ae39ddf1d1ad9507da84dc32e7fa4b
#
_cell.length_a   1.000
_cell.length_b   1.000
_cell.length_c   1.000
_cell.angle_alpha   90.00
_cell.angle_beta   90.00
_cell.angle_gamma   90.00
#
_symmetry.space_group_name_H-M   'P 1'
#
loop_
_entity.id
_entity.type
_entity.pdbx_description
1 polymer ?
#
loop_
_entity_poly.entity_id
_entity_poly.type
_entity_poly.pdbx_seq_one_letter_code
_entity_poly.pdbx_strand_id
1 'polypeptide(L)'
;MRAVIQRVLKASVTIDGRVYSQIKNGLLVLLGIEDADTEEDIRWLSNKIVQLRVFDDEAGVPNIPVKNMGGEILLVSQFTLHASTKKGNRPSYIRASKPEIAIPMYEKMIAQLERELGKKIATGIFGADMKVGLINDGPITIVMDSRNRE
;
A
#
# COMPACT_ATOMS: atom_id res chain seq x y z
N MET A 1 10.12 6.28 0.59
CA MET A 1 8.81 5.64 0.84
C MET A 1 8.72 4.41 -0.04
N ARG A 2 8.37 3.29 0.53
CA ARG A 2 8.26 2.01 -0.18
C ARG A 2 6.84 1.49 -0.13
N ALA A 3 6.38 0.91 -1.23
CA ALA A 3 5.09 0.23 -1.30
C ALA A 3 5.25 -1.15 -1.93
N VAL A 4 4.50 -2.10 -1.39
CA VAL A 4 4.26 -3.39 -2.03
C VAL A 4 2.78 -3.42 -2.40
N ILE A 5 2.50 -3.58 -3.67
CA ILE A 5 1.17 -3.47 -4.25
C ILE A 5 0.78 -4.83 -4.80
N GLN A 6 -0.37 -5.33 -4.40
CA GLN A 6 -0.90 -6.59 -4.87
C GLN A 6 -2.30 -6.38 -5.45
N ARG A 7 -2.51 -6.87 -6.67
CA ARG A 7 -3.86 -6.94 -7.26
C ARG A 7 -4.64 -8.04 -6.56
N VAL A 8 -5.83 -7.72 -6.08
CA VAL A 8 -6.62 -8.66 -5.26
C VAL A 8 -8.05 -8.80 -5.78
N LEU A 9 -8.61 -10.00 -5.60
CA LEU A 9 -10.05 -10.25 -5.72
C LEU A 9 -10.78 -9.75 -4.47
N LYS A 10 -10.13 -9.89 -3.31
CA LYS A 10 -10.58 -9.38 -2.02
C LYS A 10 -9.40 -9.26 -1.08
N ALA A 11 -9.50 -8.36 -0.13
CA ALA A 11 -8.55 -8.24 0.97
C ALA A 11 -9.26 -7.71 2.22
N SER A 12 -8.71 -8.02 3.38
CA SER A 12 -9.27 -7.60 4.66
C SER A 12 -8.19 -7.39 5.71
N VAL A 13 -8.51 -6.56 6.70
CA VAL A 13 -7.75 -6.42 7.93
C VAL A 13 -8.63 -6.86 9.08
N THR A 14 -8.13 -7.82 9.87
CA THR A 14 -8.78 -8.29 11.09
C THR A 14 -7.94 -7.88 12.29
N ILE A 15 -8.59 -7.28 13.30
CA ILE A 15 -7.98 -6.82 14.54
C ILE A 15 -8.80 -7.39 15.69
N ASP A 16 -8.13 -8.03 16.67
CA ASP A 16 -8.78 -8.65 17.82
C ASP A 16 -9.92 -9.60 17.43
N GLY A 17 -9.72 -10.40 16.38
CA GLY A 17 -10.67 -11.38 15.89
C GLY A 17 -11.85 -10.81 15.12
N ARG A 18 -11.89 -9.50 14.83
CA ARG A 18 -12.97 -8.85 14.09
C ARG A 18 -12.45 -8.20 12.81
N VAL A 19 -13.21 -8.30 11.73
CA VAL A 19 -12.91 -7.61 10.49
C VAL A 19 -13.07 -6.11 10.72
N TYR A 20 -11.95 -5.40 10.64
CA TYR A 20 -11.90 -3.95 10.78
C TYR A 20 -12.23 -3.24 9.46
N SER A 21 -11.64 -3.72 8.36
CA SER A 21 -11.89 -3.19 7.03
C SER A 21 -11.72 -4.28 5.98
N GLN A 22 -12.36 -4.09 4.83
CA GLN A 22 -12.26 -5.04 3.73
C GLN A 22 -12.56 -4.36 2.41
N ILE A 23 -12.02 -4.92 1.34
CA ILE A 23 -12.28 -4.52 -0.05
C ILE A 23 -12.62 -5.74 -0.91
N LYS A 24 -13.29 -5.48 -2.02
CA LYS A 24 -13.46 -6.41 -3.14
C LYS A 24 -12.31 -6.21 -4.14
N ASN A 25 -12.57 -6.40 -5.43
CA ASN A 25 -11.55 -6.21 -6.47
C ASN A 25 -10.82 -4.87 -6.31
N GLY A 26 -9.50 -4.92 -6.34
CA GLY A 26 -8.69 -3.73 -6.22
C GLY A 26 -7.25 -4.01 -5.87
N LEU A 27 -6.66 -3.12 -5.08
CA LEU A 27 -5.26 -3.19 -4.69
C LEU A 27 -5.12 -3.22 -3.16
N LEU A 28 -4.36 -4.19 -2.66
CA LEU A 28 -3.78 -4.13 -1.33
C LEU A 28 -2.42 -3.44 -1.45
N VAL A 29 -2.21 -2.41 -0.64
CA VAL A 29 -0.97 -1.63 -0.61
C VAL A 29 -0.38 -1.66 0.78
N LEU A 30 0.81 -2.25 0.90
CA LEU A 30 1.63 -2.18 2.12
C LEU A 30 2.57 -1.00 1.98
N LEU A 31 2.60 -0.10 2.97
CA LEU A 31 3.36 1.15 2.91
C LEU A 31 4.38 1.26 4.03
N GLY A 32 5.65 1.42 3.67
CA GLY A 32 6.75 1.71 4.58
C GLY A 32 7.22 3.16 4.44
N ILE A 33 7.45 3.82 5.56
CA ILE A 33 7.85 5.23 5.63
C ILE A 33 9.20 5.33 6.33
N GLU A 34 10.09 6.16 5.81
CA GLU A 34 11.37 6.53 6.42
C GLU A 34 11.49 8.04 6.61
N ASP A 35 12.40 8.47 7.49
CA ASP A 35 12.50 9.87 7.92
C ASP A 35 12.77 10.86 6.78
N ALA A 36 13.45 10.40 5.73
CA ALA A 36 13.76 11.23 4.57
C ALA A 36 12.56 11.44 3.62
N ASP A 37 11.43 10.79 3.84
CA ASP A 37 10.27 10.92 2.98
C ASP A 37 9.60 12.29 3.15
N THR A 38 9.12 12.81 2.03
CA THR A 38 8.48 14.13 1.93
C THR A 38 7.10 14.03 1.29
N GLU A 39 6.40 15.15 1.20
CA GLU A 39 5.12 15.23 0.49
C GLU A 39 5.26 14.94 -1.00
N GLU A 40 6.43 15.18 -1.58
CA GLU A 40 6.68 14.80 -2.98
C GLU A 40 6.65 13.29 -3.17
N ASP A 41 7.20 12.54 -2.21
CA ASP A 41 7.13 11.08 -2.22
C ASP A 41 5.68 10.59 -2.16
N ILE A 42 4.85 11.22 -1.32
CA ILE A 42 3.42 10.92 -1.23
C ILE A 42 2.73 11.16 -2.58
N ARG A 43 2.93 12.33 -3.19
CA ARG A 43 2.30 12.67 -4.47
C ARG A 43 2.72 11.72 -5.58
N TRP A 44 4.01 11.45 -5.68
CA TRP A 44 4.53 10.55 -6.71
C TRP A 44 3.96 9.14 -6.55
N LEU A 45 4.05 8.60 -5.34
CA LEU A 45 3.67 7.21 -5.08
C LEU A 45 2.15 7.01 -5.18
N SER A 46 1.36 7.92 -4.65
CA SER A 46 -0.11 7.85 -4.74
C SER A 46 -0.59 7.91 -6.19
N ASN A 47 -0.02 8.80 -6.99
CA ASN A 47 -0.34 8.88 -8.41
C ASN A 47 0.02 7.58 -9.13
N LYS A 48 1.22 7.05 -8.88
CA LYS A 48 1.64 5.76 -9.47
C LYS A 48 0.71 4.62 -9.09
N ILE A 49 0.32 4.51 -7.82
CA ILE A 49 -0.59 3.45 -7.36
C ILE A 49 -1.94 3.53 -8.08
N VAL A 50 -2.54 4.71 -8.13
CA VAL A 50 -3.87 4.90 -8.71
C VAL A 50 -3.87 4.73 -10.23
N GLN A 51 -2.77 5.10 -10.90
CA GLN A 51 -2.64 5.03 -12.35
C GLN A 51 -2.00 3.74 -12.86
N LEU A 52 -1.62 2.82 -11.98
CA LEU A 52 -0.98 1.57 -12.34
C LEU A 52 -1.91 0.69 -13.17
N ARG A 53 -1.51 0.38 -14.39
CA ARG A 53 -2.34 -0.30 -15.40
C ARG A 53 -2.19 -1.82 -15.28
N VAL A 54 -2.77 -2.40 -14.23
CA VAL A 54 -2.62 -3.83 -13.89
C VAL A 54 -3.93 -4.61 -13.94
N PHE A 55 -5.05 -3.96 -14.27
CA PHE A 55 -6.32 -4.65 -14.47
C PHE A 55 -6.54 -4.92 -15.95
N ASP A 56 -7.11 -6.08 -16.24
CA ASP A 56 -7.28 -6.54 -17.62
C ASP A 56 -8.36 -5.72 -18.34
N ASP A 57 -8.08 -5.38 -19.59
CA ASP A 57 -9.07 -4.82 -20.51
C ASP A 57 -9.93 -5.94 -21.13
N GLU A 58 -10.82 -5.56 -22.04
CA GLU A 58 -11.72 -6.52 -22.74
C GLU A 58 -10.95 -7.60 -23.52
N ALA A 59 -9.71 -7.33 -23.92
CA ALA A 59 -8.84 -8.29 -24.60
C ALA A 59 -8.05 -9.18 -23.64
N GLY A 60 -8.22 -9.03 -22.32
CA GLY A 60 -7.47 -9.76 -21.31
C GLY A 60 -6.03 -9.27 -21.12
N VAL A 61 -5.75 -8.03 -21.52
CA VAL A 61 -4.41 -7.43 -21.42
C VAL A 61 -4.38 -6.45 -20.24
N PRO A 62 -3.36 -6.52 -19.34
CA PRO A 62 -3.19 -5.57 -18.27
C PRO A 62 -3.02 -4.14 -18.82
N ASN A 63 -4.03 -3.32 -18.67
CA ASN A 63 -4.10 -2.01 -19.33
C ASN A 63 -4.91 -0.97 -18.55
N ILE A 64 -5.71 -1.37 -17.57
CA ILE A 64 -6.66 -0.49 -16.91
C ILE A 64 -6.21 -0.21 -15.48
N PRO A 65 -6.17 1.08 -15.05
CA PRO A 65 -5.91 1.46 -13.67
C PRO A 65 -7.08 1.12 -12.74
N VAL A 66 -6.79 0.97 -11.44
CA VAL A 66 -7.81 0.71 -10.41
C VAL A 66 -8.93 1.74 -10.43
N LYS A 67 -8.62 3.00 -10.66
CA LYS A 67 -9.60 4.07 -10.75
C LYS A 67 -10.63 3.84 -11.87
N ASN A 68 -10.18 3.38 -13.01
CA ASN A 68 -11.00 3.24 -14.21
C ASN A 68 -11.87 1.97 -14.23
N MET A 69 -11.56 1.00 -13.36
CA MET A 69 -12.38 -0.22 -13.25
C MET A 69 -13.31 -0.22 -12.03
N GLY A 70 -13.40 0.92 -11.32
CA GLY A 70 -14.20 1.03 -10.11
C GLY A 70 -13.67 0.25 -8.93
N GLY A 71 -12.38 -0.08 -8.93
CA GLY A 71 -11.73 -0.87 -7.89
C GLY A 71 -11.52 -0.08 -6.60
N GLU A 72 -11.17 -0.83 -5.56
CA GLU A 72 -10.95 -0.30 -4.21
C GLU A 72 -9.48 -0.41 -3.84
N ILE A 73 -9.06 0.35 -2.83
CA ILE A 73 -7.71 0.29 -2.26
C ILE A 73 -7.81 0.00 -0.77
N LEU A 74 -7.01 -0.95 -0.29
CA LEU A 74 -6.76 -1.18 1.13
C LEU A 74 -5.31 -0.82 1.43
N LEU A 75 -5.10 0.23 2.21
CA LEU A 75 -3.77 0.71 2.61
C LEU A 75 -3.44 0.24 4.02
N VAL A 76 -2.31 -0.44 4.17
CA VAL A 76 -1.83 -0.95 5.45
C VAL A 76 -0.40 -0.45 5.69
N SER A 77 -0.13 0.12 6.86
CA SER A 77 1.23 0.50 7.25
C SER A 77 2.09 -0.74 7.46
N GLN A 78 3.32 -0.72 6.94
CA GLN A 78 4.25 -1.85 7.00
C GLN A 78 5.69 -1.32 7.16
N PHE A 79 6.10 -1.01 8.38
CA PHE A 79 7.44 -0.46 8.63
C PHE A 79 8.56 -1.45 8.25
N THR A 80 8.29 -2.75 8.29
CA THR A 80 9.26 -3.79 7.97
C THR A 80 9.73 -3.79 6.51
N LEU A 81 9.08 -3.01 5.63
CA LEU A 81 9.59 -2.79 4.27
C LEU A 81 10.95 -2.07 4.25
N HIS A 82 11.29 -1.37 5.33
CA HIS A 82 12.61 -0.75 5.52
C HIS A 82 13.57 -1.61 6.36
N ALA A 83 13.31 -2.91 6.45
CA ALA A 83 14.21 -3.84 7.13
C ALA A 83 15.55 -3.94 6.41
N SER A 84 16.62 -4.02 7.20
CA SER A 84 17.94 -4.39 6.71
C SER A 84 18.30 -5.78 7.21
N THR A 85 18.67 -6.66 6.28
CA THR A 85 19.12 -8.04 6.57
C THR A 85 20.58 -8.25 6.15
N LYS A 86 21.32 -7.15 5.98
CA LYS A 86 22.71 -7.17 5.49
C LYS A 86 23.65 -7.92 6.43
N LYS A 87 23.40 -7.84 7.74
CA LYS A 87 24.22 -8.51 8.77
C LYS A 87 23.34 -9.43 9.62
N GLY A 88 23.61 -10.74 9.52
CA GLY A 88 22.89 -11.74 10.31
C GLY A 88 21.43 -11.93 9.89
N ASN A 89 20.71 -12.78 10.61
CA ASN A 89 19.36 -13.21 10.27
C ASN A 89 18.28 -12.48 11.06
N ARG A 90 18.64 -11.61 11.99
CA ARG A 90 17.69 -10.74 12.70
C ARG A 90 17.58 -9.43 11.93
N PRO A 91 16.40 -9.12 11.36
CA PRO A 91 16.21 -7.86 10.63
C PRO A 91 16.41 -6.65 11.54
N SER A 92 17.04 -5.61 11.01
CA SER A 92 17.12 -4.30 11.66
C SER A 92 16.11 -3.36 11.04
N TYR A 93 15.32 -2.67 11.86
CA TYR A 93 14.29 -1.72 11.42
C TYR A 93 14.68 -0.27 11.68
N ILE A 94 15.97 0.00 11.89
CA ILE A 94 16.44 1.35 12.25
C ILE A 94 16.13 2.42 11.19
N ARG A 95 15.94 2.01 9.93
CA ARG A 95 15.60 2.92 8.84
C ARG A 95 14.13 3.31 8.81
N ALA A 96 13.26 2.53 9.44
CA ALA A 96 11.84 2.86 9.50
C ALA A 96 11.61 4.06 10.40
N SER A 97 10.75 4.98 9.97
CA SER A 97 10.35 6.12 10.79
C SER A 97 9.61 5.67 12.04
N LYS A 98 9.84 6.40 13.12
CA LYS A 98 9.08 6.23 14.35
C LYS A 98 7.64 6.73 14.19
N PRO A 99 6.69 6.28 15.04
CA PRO A 99 5.29 6.65 14.92
C PRO A 99 5.02 8.16 14.85
N GLU A 100 5.80 8.99 15.58
CA GLU A 100 5.63 10.44 15.60
C GLU A 100 5.80 11.09 14.21
N ILE A 101 6.61 10.49 13.35
CA ILE A 101 6.83 10.93 11.97
C ILE A 101 5.95 10.12 11.00
N ALA A 102 5.86 8.81 11.19
CA ALA A 102 5.18 7.93 10.27
C ALA A 102 3.67 8.11 10.26
N ILE A 103 3.03 8.34 11.41
CA ILE A 103 1.56 8.48 11.48
C ILE A 103 1.06 9.68 10.68
N PRO A 104 1.61 10.91 10.83
CA PRO A 104 1.19 12.05 10.00
C PRO A 104 1.39 11.80 8.50
N MET A 105 2.48 11.16 8.11
CA MET A 105 2.76 10.84 6.71
C MET A 105 1.79 9.79 6.16
N TYR A 106 1.46 8.79 6.96
CA TYR A 106 0.47 7.77 6.63
C TYR A 106 -0.91 8.39 6.41
N GLU A 107 -1.34 9.30 7.30
CA GLU A 107 -2.60 10.03 7.17
C GLU A 107 -2.63 10.91 5.91
N LYS A 108 -1.54 11.58 5.58
CA LYS A 108 -1.41 12.35 4.34
C LYS A 108 -1.49 11.46 3.10
N MET A 109 -0.91 10.25 3.16
CA MET A 109 -1.01 9.28 2.06
C MET A 109 -2.47 8.84 1.86
N ILE A 110 -3.21 8.56 2.94
CA ILE A 110 -4.63 8.23 2.86
C ILE A 110 -5.39 9.35 2.14
N ALA A 111 -5.23 10.59 2.59
CA ALA A 111 -5.91 11.73 1.99
C ALA A 111 -5.54 11.91 0.52
N GLN A 112 -4.28 11.73 0.16
CA GLN A 112 -3.83 11.86 -1.23
C GLN A 112 -4.39 10.74 -2.12
N LEU A 113 -4.38 9.49 -1.65
CA LEU A 113 -4.96 8.38 -2.40
C LEU A 113 -6.47 8.57 -2.62
N GLU A 114 -7.19 9.07 -1.61
CA GLU A 114 -8.62 9.37 -1.73
C GLU A 114 -8.90 10.46 -2.76
N ARG A 115 -8.06 11.50 -2.81
CA ARG A 115 -8.16 12.55 -3.85
C ARG A 115 -7.90 11.99 -5.25
N GLU A 116 -6.84 11.21 -5.41
CA GLU A 116 -6.46 10.62 -6.70
C GLU A 116 -7.49 9.61 -7.19
N LEU A 117 -7.98 8.76 -6.29
CA LEU A 117 -8.97 7.73 -6.61
C LEU A 117 -10.38 8.31 -6.82
N GLY A 118 -10.71 9.41 -6.13
CA GLY A 118 -12.03 10.04 -6.18
C GLY A 118 -13.06 9.42 -5.23
N LYS A 119 -12.62 8.60 -4.27
CA LYS A 119 -13.48 8.00 -3.24
C LYS A 119 -12.65 7.59 -2.02
N LYS A 120 -13.34 7.25 -0.93
CA LYS A 120 -12.70 6.74 0.28
C LYS A 120 -11.97 5.43 0.01
N ILE A 121 -10.87 5.22 0.74
CA ILE A 121 -10.12 3.96 0.73
C ILE A 121 -10.34 3.22 2.06
N ALA A 122 -10.09 1.91 2.06
CA ALA A 122 -10.03 1.12 3.28
C ALA A 122 -8.60 1.20 3.85
N THR A 123 -8.49 1.13 5.17
CA THR A 123 -7.21 1.20 5.89
C THR A 123 -7.17 0.19 7.03
N GLY A 124 -5.95 -0.09 7.52
CA GLY A 124 -5.75 -0.69 8.83
C GLY A 124 -5.68 0.38 9.92
N ILE A 125 -5.20 -0.04 11.10
CA ILE A 125 -4.87 0.87 12.21
C ILE A 125 -3.36 0.84 12.38
N PHE A 126 -2.72 2.00 12.31
CA PHE A 126 -1.27 2.12 12.49
C PHE A 126 -0.85 1.56 13.85
N GLY A 127 0.12 0.64 13.84
CA GLY A 127 0.68 0.03 15.05
C GLY A 127 -0.14 -1.12 15.65
N ALA A 128 -1.33 -1.42 15.14
CA ALA A 128 -2.12 -2.56 15.61
C ALA A 128 -1.56 -3.90 15.12
N ASP A 129 -1.85 -4.96 15.86
CA ASP A 129 -1.65 -6.32 15.36
C ASP A 129 -2.77 -6.64 14.36
N MET A 130 -2.43 -6.67 13.09
CA MET A 130 -3.37 -6.85 12.00
C MET A 130 -3.17 -8.20 11.33
N LYS A 131 -4.26 -8.96 11.16
CA LYS A 131 -4.27 -10.13 10.29
C LYS A 131 -4.76 -9.67 8.93
N VAL A 132 -3.86 -9.64 7.96
CA VAL A 132 -4.16 -9.19 6.60
C VAL A 132 -4.45 -10.41 5.74
N GLY A 133 -5.70 -10.55 5.34
CA GLY A 133 -6.15 -11.62 4.45
C GLY A 133 -6.33 -11.09 3.04
N LEU A 134 -5.97 -11.89 2.03
CA LEU A 134 -6.13 -11.49 0.63
C LEU A 134 -6.16 -12.69 -0.30
N ILE A 135 -6.73 -12.47 -1.49
CA ILE A 135 -6.51 -13.35 -2.63
C ILE A 135 -5.78 -12.52 -3.69
N ASN A 136 -4.50 -12.83 -3.88
CA ASN A 136 -3.70 -12.20 -4.93
C ASN A 136 -4.14 -12.75 -6.30
N ASP A 137 -4.60 -11.83 -7.14
CA ASP A 137 -5.15 -12.17 -8.45
C ASP A 137 -4.07 -12.06 -9.52
N GLY A 138 -3.71 -13.24 -10.07
CA GLY A 138 -2.77 -13.26 -11.17
C GLY A 138 -1.61 -14.28 -11.05
N PRO A 139 -0.74 -14.33 -10.04
CA PRO A 139 -0.47 -13.28 -9.06
C PRO A 139 0.17 -12.03 -9.67
N ILE A 140 -0.13 -10.87 -9.13
CA ILE A 140 0.53 -9.61 -9.46
C ILE A 140 0.95 -8.95 -8.16
N THR A 141 2.26 -8.74 -8.01
CA THR A 141 2.88 -8.10 -6.85
C THR A 141 3.98 -7.18 -7.37
N ILE A 142 3.88 -5.90 -7.06
CA ILE A 142 4.79 -4.86 -7.56
C ILE A 142 5.39 -4.12 -6.37
N VAL A 143 6.70 -3.92 -6.41
CA VAL A 143 7.43 -3.13 -5.41
C VAL A 143 7.77 -1.77 -6.02
N MET A 144 7.47 -0.70 -5.29
CA MET A 144 7.85 0.67 -5.68
C MET A 144 8.63 1.33 -4.55
N ASP A 145 9.64 2.12 -4.93
CA ASP A 145 10.39 2.96 -4.00
C ASP A 145 10.46 4.37 -4.59
N SER A 146 9.90 5.35 -3.88
CA SER A 146 9.83 6.74 -4.35
C SER A 146 11.20 7.40 -4.47
N ARG A 147 12.19 6.89 -3.75
CA ARG A 147 13.56 7.41 -3.73
C ARG A 147 14.53 6.60 -4.59
N ASN A 148 14.13 5.44 -5.06
CA ASN A 148 14.86 4.60 -5.99
C ASN A 148 13.90 4.11 -7.07
N ARG A 149 13.48 5.03 -7.91
CA ARG A 149 12.47 4.81 -8.96
C ARG A 149 13.06 3.97 -10.09
N GLU A 150 12.38 2.86 -10.42
CA GLU A 150 12.75 1.93 -11.48
C GLU A 150 11.64 1.81 -12.52
#